data_4385d0dec43ec3bff9ae0d4d795817e9
#
_entry.id   4385d0dec43ec3bff9ae0d4d795817e9
#
_cell.length_a   1.000
_cell.length_b   1.000
_cell.length_c   1.000
_cell.angle_alpha   90.00
_cell.angle_beta   90.00
_cell.angle_gamma   90.00
#
_symmetry.space_group_name_H-M   'P 1'
#
loop_
_entity.id
_entity.type
_entity.pdbx_description
1 polymer ?
#
loop_
_entity_poly.entity_id
_entity_poly.type
_entity_poly.pdbx_seq_one_letter_code
_entity_poly.pdbx_strand_id
1 'polypeptide(L)'
;PDLLDALIGVYERNVQGYPETAVLPYSQALSRFPAHLQQCDMESNGKSVNRFGERVNYVTGPIIFGEPGTNGQHSFYQLLHQGTDIVPLQFVGFKNNQIGTDVVIQDSTSQQKLCANVAAQIVAFACGKADDNKNKNFEGGRPSSIIIGDQVNPASLGALLAHFENKIMFQGFLWNVNSFDQEGVQLG
;
A
#
# COMPACT_ATOMS: atom_id res chain seq x y z
N PRO A 1 13.03 9.56 -2.41
CA PRO A 1 11.68 8.98 -2.52
C PRO A 1 11.15 8.54 -1.14
N ASP A 2 11.95 7.88 -0.32
CA ASP A 2 11.55 7.27 0.96
C ASP A 2 10.96 8.30 1.95
N LEU A 3 11.65 9.43 2.12
CA LEU A 3 11.14 10.53 2.96
C LEU A 3 9.86 11.14 2.41
N LEU A 4 9.75 11.28 1.08
CA LEU A 4 8.52 11.79 0.47
C LEU A 4 7.33 10.86 0.72
N ASP A 5 7.53 9.55 0.55
CA ASP A 5 6.50 8.54 0.82
C ASP A 5 6.14 8.51 2.32
N ALA A 6 7.12 8.69 3.21
CA ALA A 6 6.88 8.82 4.64
C ALA A 6 6.00 10.04 4.97
N LEU A 7 6.30 11.20 4.37
CA LEU A 7 5.54 12.43 4.57
C LEU A 7 4.10 12.32 4.01
N ILE A 8 3.93 11.67 2.86
CA ILE A 8 2.60 11.39 2.30
C ILE A 8 1.80 10.53 3.29
N GLY A 9 2.36 9.45 3.81
CA GLY A 9 1.68 8.58 4.77
C GLY A 9 1.32 9.30 6.08
N VAL A 10 2.19 10.18 6.58
CA VAL A 10 1.87 11.02 7.76
C VAL A 10 0.77 12.02 7.43
N TYR A 11 0.78 12.63 6.24
CA TYR A 11 -0.29 13.53 5.79
C TYR A 11 -1.62 12.78 5.70
N GLU A 12 -1.65 11.62 5.08
CA GLU A 12 -2.84 10.77 4.97
C GLU A 12 -3.38 10.38 6.34
N ARG A 13 -2.50 9.97 7.25
CA ARG A 13 -2.86 9.49 8.58
C ARG A 13 -3.27 10.62 9.53
N ASN A 14 -2.51 11.72 9.59
CA ASN A 14 -2.66 12.75 10.61
C ASN A 14 -3.44 13.98 10.14
N VAL A 15 -3.44 14.30 8.84
CA VAL A 15 -4.15 15.45 8.28
C VAL A 15 -5.47 15.03 7.66
N GLN A 16 -5.46 14.00 6.82
CA GLN A 16 -6.69 13.48 6.19
C GLN A 16 -7.49 12.58 7.14
N GLY A 17 -6.85 12.01 8.16
CA GLY A 17 -7.50 11.16 9.16
C GLY A 17 -7.78 9.73 8.67
N TYR A 18 -7.12 9.25 7.62
CA TYR A 18 -7.31 7.90 7.11
C TYR A 18 -6.66 6.87 8.03
N PRO A 19 -7.42 5.92 8.61
CA PRO A 19 -6.87 4.98 9.58
C PRO A 19 -6.09 3.81 8.95
N GLU A 20 -6.26 3.58 7.66
CA GLU A 20 -5.82 2.39 6.95
C GLU A 20 -5.01 2.75 5.71
N THR A 21 -4.20 1.79 5.22
CA THR A 21 -3.52 1.86 3.93
C THR A 21 -3.55 0.46 3.29
N ALA A 22 -4.01 0.38 2.05
CA ALA A 22 -3.98 -0.86 1.29
C ALA A 22 -2.72 -0.93 0.42
N VAL A 23 -1.93 -1.99 0.56
CA VAL A 23 -0.73 -2.26 -0.25
C VAL A 23 -1.04 -3.33 -1.28
N LEU A 24 -0.94 -2.98 -2.54
CA LEU A 24 -1.46 -3.75 -3.67
C LEU A 24 -0.33 -4.10 -4.66
N PRO A 25 0.46 -5.17 -4.39
CA PRO A 25 1.53 -5.59 -5.29
C PRO A 25 0.96 -6.30 -6.53
N TYR A 26 1.26 -5.80 -7.70
CA TYR A 26 0.92 -6.43 -8.99
C TYR A 26 2.02 -7.40 -9.43
N SER A 27 2.30 -8.34 -8.54
CA SER A 27 3.22 -9.47 -8.75
C SER A 27 2.92 -10.58 -7.77
N GLN A 28 2.73 -11.80 -8.26
CA GLN A 28 2.49 -12.96 -7.39
C GLN A 28 3.70 -13.28 -6.49
N ALA A 29 4.91 -12.97 -6.94
CA ALA A 29 6.13 -13.12 -6.13
C ALA A 29 6.10 -12.26 -4.86
N LEU A 30 5.30 -11.20 -4.84
CA LEU A 30 5.13 -10.31 -3.70
C LEU A 30 3.85 -10.60 -2.88
N SER A 31 3.28 -11.81 -3.00
CA SER A 31 2.05 -12.18 -2.28
C SER A 31 2.13 -12.02 -0.76
N ARG A 32 3.31 -12.19 -0.18
CA ARG A 32 3.54 -12.01 1.26
C ARG A 32 4.05 -10.61 1.64
N PHE A 33 4.20 -9.73 0.66
CA PHE A 33 4.71 -8.38 0.91
C PHE A 33 3.79 -7.52 1.80
N PRO A 34 2.46 -7.51 1.61
CA PRO A 34 1.56 -6.81 2.56
C PRO A 34 1.69 -7.35 3.98
N ALA A 35 1.77 -8.68 4.18
CA ALA A 35 1.97 -9.27 5.49
C ALA A 35 3.34 -8.93 6.11
N HIS A 36 4.40 -8.81 5.30
CA HIS A 36 5.70 -8.31 5.76
C HIS A 36 5.58 -6.87 6.27
N LEU A 37 4.87 -6.01 5.56
CA LEU A 37 4.66 -4.61 5.98
C LEU A 37 3.76 -4.49 7.22
N GLN A 38 2.82 -5.41 7.44
CA GLN A 38 2.07 -5.47 8.70
C GLN A 38 3.03 -5.59 9.89
N GLN A 39 3.97 -6.51 9.82
CA GLN A 39 4.99 -6.64 10.86
C GLN A 39 5.92 -5.42 10.88
N CYS A 40 6.47 -5.04 9.74
CA CYS A 40 7.47 -3.98 9.67
C CYS A 40 6.93 -2.62 10.15
N ASP A 41 5.71 -2.23 9.77
CA ASP A 41 5.11 -0.92 10.07
C ASP A 41 4.25 -0.94 11.34
N MET A 42 3.27 -1.83 11.41
CA MET A 42 2.30 -1.82 12.51
C MET A 42 2.96 -2.17 13.85
N GLU A 43 3.91 -3.09 13.85
CA GLU A 43 4.69 -3.44 15.05
C GLU A 43 5.65 -2.30 15.44
N SER A 44 6.27 -1.64 14.45
CA SER A 44 7.23 -0.56 14.71
C SER A 44 6.55 0.74 15.13
N ASN A 45 5.52 1.19 14.41
CA ASN A 45 4.92 2.51 14.56
C ASN A 45 3.53 2.51 15.21
N GLY A 46 2.97 1.32 15.51
CA GLY A 46 1.72 1.18 16.24
C GLY A 46 1.89 1.45 17.74
N LYS A 47 2.29 2.66 18.10
CA LYS A 47 2.64 3.05 19.46
C LYS A 47 1.73 4.16 19.98
N SER A 48 1.39 4.12 21.27
CA SER A 48 0.61 5.16 21.95
C SER A 48 1.45 6.06 22.87
N VAL A 49 2.77 5.83 22.91
CA VAL A 49 3.74 6.62 23.69
C VAL A 49 4.90 7.05 22.79
N ASN A 50 5.45 8.23 23.08
CA ASN A 50 6.64 8.72 22.42
C ASN A 50 7.91 8.05 22.96
N ARG A 51 9.06 8.36 22.38
CA ARG A 51 10.36 7.81 22.81
C ARG A 51 10.80 8.19 24.23
N PHE A 52 10.09 9.10 24.88
CA PHE A 52 10.32 9.49 26.29
C PHE A 52 9.34 8.81 27.24
N GLY A 53 8.46 7.93 26.74
CA GLY A 53 7.45 7.23 27.55
C GLY A 53 6.18 8.05 27.82
N GLU A 54 6.02 9.22 27.18
CA GLU A 54 4.85 10.07 27.34
C GLU A 54 3.75 9.68 26.36
N ARG A 55 2.50 9.66 26.82
CA ARG A 55 1.36 9.36 25.96
C ARG A 55 1.20 10.42 24.88
N VAL A 56 1.11 10.00 23.63
CA VAL A 56 0.85 10.89 22.50
C VAL A 56 -0.63 11.28 22.41
N ASN A 57 -0.92 12.48 21.91
CA ASN A 57 -2.26 13.00 21.69
C ASN A 57 -2.62 13.08 20.19
N TYR A 58 -1.90 12.36 19.35
CA TYR A 58 -2.09 12.24 17.92
C TYR A 58 -2.09 10.76 17.53
N VAL A 59 -2.59 10.46 16.33
CA VAL A 59 -2.59 9.09 15.80
C VAL A 59 -1.21 8.74 15.23
N THR A 60 -0.83 7.48 15.35
CA THR A 60 0.42 6.92 14.82
C THR A 60 0.11 5.89 13.76
N GLY A 61 0.99 4.98 13.46
CA GLY A 61 0.93 3.99 12.38
C GLY A 61 -0.45 3.56 11.88
N PRO A 62 -0.64 3.45 10.56
CA PRO A 62 -1.91 3.01 9.97
C PRO A 62 -2.12 1.51 10.14
N ILE A 63 -3.34 1.04 9.92
CA ILE A 63 -3.62 -0.38 9.70
C ILE A 63 -3.21 -0.71 8.26
N ILE A 64 -2.32 -1.68 8.11
CA ILE A 64 -1.84 -2.15 6.80
C ILE A 64 -2.56 -3.44 6.42
N PHE A 65 -3.12 -3.50 5.22
CA PHE A 65 -3.62 -4.73 4.62
C PHE A 65 -3.37 -4.73 3.11
N GLY A 66 -3.56 -5.86 2.47
CA GLY A 66 -3.43 -5.93 1.02
C GLY A 66 -3.33 -7.36 0.50
N GLU A 67 -3.47 -7.46 -0.80
CA GLU A 67 -3.37 -8.69 -1.58
C GLU A 67 -2.76 -8.38 -2.95
N PRO A 68 -2.16 -9.34 -3.62
CA PRO A 68 -1.72 -9.15 -5.00
C PRO A 68 -2.88 -8.74 -5.93
N GLY A 69 -2.64 -7.77 -6.81
CA GLY A 69 -3.46 -7.63 -8.01
C GLY A 69 -3.18 -8.83 -8.95
N THR A 70 -4.20 -9.45 -9.55
CA THR A 70 -5.62 -9.06 -9.61
C THR A 70 -6.52 -9.71 -8.52
N ASN A 71 -5.96 -10.56 -7.66
CA ASN A 71 -6.73 -11.34 -6.68
C ASN A 71 -7.52 -10.44 -5.72
N GLY A 72 -6.91 -9.38 -5.20
CA GLY A 72 -7.54 -8.42 -4.29
C GLY A 72 -8.82 -7.79 -4.84
N GLN A 73 -8.97 -7.72 -6.19
CA GLN A 73 -10.17 -7.19 -6.83
C GLN A 73 -11.43 -8.01 -6.51
N HIS A 74 -11.26 -9.30 -6.26
CA HIS A 74 -12.35 -10.22 -5.91
C HIS A 74 -12.54 -10.37 -4.40
N SER A 75 -11.84 -9.58 -3.61
CA SER A 75 -11.86 -9.64 -2.15
C SER A 75 -12.40 -8.33 -1.54
N PHE A 76 -11.66 -7.25 -1.63
CA PHE A 76 -11.99 -6.00 -0.93
C PHE A 76 -12.07 -4.74 -1.83
N TYR A 77 -11.85 -4.83 -3.14
CA TYR A 77 -11.90 -3.65 -4.01
C TYR A 77 -13.28 -2.99 -4.06
N GLN A 78 -14.34 -3.75 -3.84
CA GLN A 78 -15.68 -3.16 -3.73
C GLN A 78 -15.74 -2.10 -2.61
N LEU A 79 -15.18 -2.41 -1.44
CA LEU A 79 -15.07 -1.46 -0.33
C LEU A 79 -14.18 -0.28 -0.71
N LEU A 80 -13.02 -0.53 -1.32
CA LEU A 80 -12.09 0.52 -1.72
C LEU A 80 -12.70 1.50 -2.71
N HIS A 81 -13.50 1.01 -3.66
CA HIS A 81 -14.16 1.84 -4.68
C HIS A 81 -15.39 2.59 -4.16
N GLN A 82 -16.22 1.95 -3.33
CA GLN A 82 -17.57 2.43 -3.02
C GLN A 82 -17.89 2.41 -1.53
N GLY A 83 -16.95 1.99 -0.69
CA GLY A 83 -17.13 2.02 0.76
C GLY A 83 -17.20 3.44 1.32
N THR A 84 -17.70 3.56 2.54
CA THR A 84 -17.82 4.84 3.26
C THR A 84 -16.49 5.39 3.74
N ASP A 85 -15.51 4.50 3.99
CA ASP A 85 -14.16 4.90 4.37
C ASP A 85 -13.29 5.11 3.14
N ILE A 86 -12.46 6.13 3.18
CA ILE A 86 -11.43 6.36 2.18
C ILE A 86 -10.15 5.71 2.66
N VAL A 87 -9.65 4.75 1.86
CA VAL A 87 -8.41 4.02 2.12
C VAL A 87 -7.38 4.42 1.08
N PRO A 88 -6.27 5.06 1.45
CA PRO A 88 -5.14 5.28 0.55
C PRO A 88 -4.59 3.97 -0.02
N LEU A 89 -4.25 3.98 -1.31
CA LEU A 89 -3.80 2.81 -2.04
C LEU A 89 -2.34 2.96 -2.44
N GLN A 90 -1.52 2.00 -2.08
CA GLN A 90 -0.13 1.94 -2.51
C GLN A 90 0.10 0.75 -3.43
N PHE A 91 0.20 1.03 -4.72
CA PHE A 91 0.46 0.01 -5.73
C PHE A 91 1.96 -0.23 -5.88
N VAL A 92 2.32 -1.49 -6.15
CA VAL A 92 3.69 -1.86 -6.57
C VAL A 92 3.57 -2.61 -7.89
N GLY A 93 4.19 -2.10 -8.95
CA GLY A 93 4.12 -2.67 -10.29
C GLY A 93 5.49 -2.87 -10.93
N PHE A 94 5.55 -3.69 -11.96
CA PHE A 94 6.77 -3.96 -12.72
C PHE A 94 6.47 -3.92 -14.22
N LYS A 95 7.41 -3.38 -15.00
CA LYS A 95 7.27 -3.28 -16.45
C LYS A 95 7.36 -4.65 -17.14
N ASN A 96 8.26 -5.51 -16.64
CA ASN A 96 8.57 -6.81 -17.23
C ASN A 96 8.18 -7.94 -16.29
N ASN A 97 7.84 -9.10 -16.86
CA ASN A 97 7.58 -10.30 -16.09
C ASN A 97 8.85 -10.81 -15.38
N GLN A 98 8.67 -11.59 -14.32
CA GLN A 98 9.78 -12.06 -13.49
C GLN A 98 10.69 -13.06 -14.21
N ILE A 99 10.14 -13.91 -15.07
CA ILE A 99 10.81 -15.13 -15.57
C ILE A 99 11.47 -14.89 -16.95
N GLY A 100 11.23 -13.77 -17.60
CA GLY A 100 11.77 -13.46 -18.94
C GLY A 100 10.98 -14.08 -20.10
N THR A 101 10.17 -15.12 -19.87
CA THR A 101 9.20 -15.66 -20.82
C THR A 101 7.79 -15.35 -20.37
N ASP A 102 6.92 -14.96 -21.30
CA ASP A 102 5.54 -14.59 -20.96
C ASP A 102 4.54 -15.26 -21.89
N VAL A 103 3.33 -15.49 -21.37
CA VAL A 103 2.24 -16.06 -22.15
C VAL A 103 1.62 -14.99 -23.01
N VAL A 104 1.52 -15.24 -24.32
CA VAL A 104 0.89 -14.36 -25.30
C VAL A 104 -0.49 -14.89 -25.64
N ILE A 105 -1.52 -14.07 -25.44
CA ILE A 105 -2.92 -14.36 -25.79
C ILE A 105 -3.53 -13.12 -26.41
N GLN A 106 -4.11 -13.24 -27.61
CA GLN A 106 -4.70 -12.10 -28.32
C GLN A 106 -3.72 -10.93 -28.50
N ASP A 107 -2.54 -11.25 -29.05
CA ASP A 107 -1.47 -10.28 -29.36
C ASP A 107 -0.94 -9.44 -28.21
N SER A 108 -1.20 -9.85 -26.96
CA SER A 108 -0.65 -9.20 -25.77
C SER A 108 -0.13 -10.22 -24.75
N THR A 109 0.91 -9.84 -24.01
CA THR A 109 1.48 -10.68 -22.96
C THR A 109 0.68 -10.60 -21.66
N SER A 110 0.80 -11.60 -20.79
CA SER A 110 0.19 -11.55 -19.46
C SER A 110 0.66 -10.33 -18.66
N GLN A 111 1.95 -9.98 -18.76
CA GLN A 111 2.50 -8.81 -18.09
C GLN A 111 1.91 -7.49 -18.63
N GLN A 112 1.73 -7.38 -19.94
CA GLN A 112 1.06 -6.21 -20.52
C GLN A 112 -0.38 -6.06 -20.04
N LYS A 113 -1.12 -7.15 -19.92
CA LYS A 113 -2.49 -7.16 -19.37
C LYS A 113 -2.50 -6.76 -17.90
N LEU A 114 -1.52 -7.23 -17.12
CA LEU A 114 -1.38 -6.87 -15.71
C LEU A 114 -1.06 -5.38 -15.54
N CYS A 115 -0.15 -4.83 -16.36
CA CYS A 115 0.17 -3.39 -16.36
C CYS A 115 -1.04 -2.54 -16.78
N ALA A 116 -1.77 -2.97 -17.82
CA ALA A 116 -3.00 -2.29 -18.25
C ALA A 116 -4.07 -2.32 -17.15
N ASN A 117 -4.18 -3.44 -16.42
CA ASN A 117 -5.13 -3.58 -15.32
C ASN A 117 -4.80 -2.63 -14.16
N VAL A 118 -3.55 -2.56 -13.69
CA VAL A 118 -3.19 -1.63 -12.61
C VAL A 118 -3.43 -0.18 -13.01
N ALA A 119 -3.09 0.19 -14.24
CA ALA A 119 -3.34 1.54 -14.75
C ALA A 119 -4.85 1.87 -14.78
N ALA A 120 -5.66 0.92 -15.26
CA ALA A 120 -7.12 1.07 -15.27
C ALA A 120 -7.70 1.21 -13.85
N GLN A 121 -7.20 0.45 -12.88
CA GLN A 121 -7.63 0.55 -11.49
C GLN A 121 -7.26 1.91 -10.88
N ILE A 122 -6.05 2.41 -11.11
CA ILE A 122 -5.63 3.74 -10.63
C ILE A 122 -6.57 4.82 -11.17
N VAL A 123 -6.87 4.78 -12.46
CA VAL A 123 -7.80 5.74 -13.09
C VAL A 123 -9.21 5.59 -12.53
N ALA A 124 -9.70 4.37 -12.37
CA ALA A 124 -11.04 4.11 -11.82
C ALA A 124 -11.17 4.62 -10.37
N PHE A 125 -10.17 4.40 -9.53
CA PHE A 125 -10.13 4.92 -8.17
C PHE A 125 -10.09 6.45 -8.13
N ALA A 126 -9.33 7.07 -9.01
CA ALA A 126 -9.21 8.53 -9.05
C ALA A 126 -10.48 9.21 -9.60
N CYS A 127 -10.99 8.72 -10.74
CA CYS A 127 -12.07 9.38 -11.48
C CYS A 127 -13.47 8.91 -11.10
N GLY A 128 -13.61 7.67 -10.61
CA GLY A 128 -14.91 7.05 -10.40
C GLY A 128 -15.69 6.85 -11.70
N LYS A 129 -17.00 6.67 -11.57
CA LYS A 129 -17.94 6.53 -12.69
C LYS A 129 -19.34 6.95 -12.24
N ALA A 130 -19.92 7.91 -12.92
CA ALA A 130 -21.32 8.27 -12.72
C ALA A 130 -22.23 7.25 -13.42
N ASP A 131 -23.34 6.90 -12.76
CA ASP A 131 -24.38 6.02 -13.30
C ASP A 131 -25.73 6.41 -12.71
N ASP A 132 -26.80 6.31 -13.50
CA ASP A 132 -28.18 6.59 -13.06
C ASP A 132 -28.62 5.58 -11.98
N ASN A 133 -28.18 4.33 -12.11
CA ASN A 133 -28.33 3.36 -11.06
C ASN A 133 -27.32 3.61 -9.93
N LYS A 134 -27.79 4.08 -8.78
CA LYS A 134 -26.97 4.43 -7.64
C LYS A 134 -26.07 3.30 -7.14
N ASN A 135 -26.45 2.04 -7.33
CA ASN A 135 -25.60 0.88 -7.01
C ASN A 135 -24.36 0.75 -7.92
N LYS A 136 -24.35 1.45 -9.05
CA LYS A 136 -23.24 1.45 -10.03
C LYS A 136 -22.52 2.79 -10.09
N ASN A 137 -22.85 3.71 -9.17
CA ASN A 137 -22.21 5.02 -9.07
C ASN A 137 -20.98 4.91 -8.17
N PHE A 138 -19.84 5.32 -8.68
CA PHE A 138 -18.55 5.34 -7.97
C PHE A 138 -18.02 6.77 -7.94
N GLU A 139 -17.84 7.30 -6.76
CA GLU A 139 -17.49 8.73 -6.58
C GLU A 139 -16.07 9.07 -7.08
N GLY A 140 -15.15 8.12 -7.05
CA GLY A 140 -13.74 8.38 -7.28
C GLY A 140 -13.08 9.08 -6.09
N GLY A 141 -12.03 9.87 -6.37
CA GLY A 141 -11.33 10.63 -5.34
C GLY A 141 -10.57 9.75 -4.33
N ARG A 142 -10.30 8.50 -4.67
CA ARG A 142 -9.53 7.57 -3.83
C ARG A 142 -8.04 7.81 -4.05
N PRO A 143 -7.30 8.29 -3.05
CA PRO A 143 -5.89 8.62 -3.21
C PRO A 143 -5.07 7.37 -3.47
N SER A 144 -4.11 7.47 -4.38
CA SER A 144 -3.20 6.35 -4.64
C SER A 144 -1.80 6.83 -5.02
N SER A 145 -0.82 5.99 -4.74
CA SER A 145 0.55 6.09 -5.22
C SER A 145 0.97 4.78 -5.88
N ILE A 146 1.99 4.82 -6.74
CA ILE A 146 2.55 3.62 -7.35
C ILE A 146 4.07 3.67 -7.35
N ILE A 147 4.68 2.56 -6.92
CA ILE A 147 6.11 2.29 -7.09
C ILE A 147 6.26 1.36 -8.29
N ILE A 148 7.06 1.78 -9.27
CA ILE A 148 7.27 1.02 -10.51
C ILE A 148 8.73 0.59 -10.61
N GLY A 149 8.97 -0.73 -10.65
CA GLY A 149 10.25 -1.34 -10.98
C GLY A 149 10.32 -1.83 -12.42
N ASP A 150 11.49 -2.18 -12.88
CA ASP A 150 11.65 -2.77 -14.21
C ASP A 150 11.24 -4.25 -14.20
N GLN A 151 11.73 -5.02 -13.23
CA GLN A 151 11.48 -6.46 -13.09
C GLN A 151 11.69 -6.89 -11.65
N VAL A 152 10.96 -7.89 -11.17
CA VAL A 152 11.24 -8.52 -9.87
C VAL A 152 12.51 -9.36 -9.97
N ASN A 153 13.54 -8.93 -9.26
CA ASN A 153 14.81 -9.63 -9.11
C ASN A 153 15.39 -9.31 -7.71
N PRO A 154 16.49 -9.97 -7.29
CA PRO A 154 17.04 -9.75 -5.96
C PRO A 154 17.39 -8.28 -5.66
N ALA A 155 17.89 -7.53 -6.64
CA ALA A 155 18.26 -6.13 -6.46
C ALA A 155 17.02 -5.23 -6.29
N SER A 156 16.00 -5.39 -7.16
CA SER A 156 14.77 -4.61 -7.07
C SER A 156 13.96 -4.96 -5.81
N LEU A 157 13.97 -6.24 -5.40
CA LEU A 157 13.34 -6.64 -4.13
C LEU A 157 14.06 -6.02 -2.92
N GLY A 158 15.40 -6.07 -2.89
CA GLY A 158 16.18 -5.43 -1.83
C GLY A 158 15.94 -3.92 -1.77
N ALA A 159 15.87 -3.25 -2.91
CA ALA A 159 15.55 -1.83 -2.98
C ALA A 159 14.13 -1.52 -2.48
N LEU A 160 13.15 -2.37 -2.81
CA LEU A 160 11.76 -2.23 -2.35
C LEU A 160 11.66 -2.40 -0.82
N LEU A 161 12.33 -3.41 -0.27
CA LEU A 161 12.38 -3.62 1.18
C LEU A 161 13.02 -2.42 1.89
N ALA A 162 14.18 -1.97 1.41
CA ALA A 162 14.88 -0.81 1.97
C ALA A 162 14.06 0.48 1.88
N HIS A 163 13.31 0.68 0.79
CA HIS A 163 12.42 1.82 0.64
C HIS A 163 11.37 1.85 1.77
N PHE A 164 10.69 0.75 2.04
CA PHE A 164 9.68 0.71 3.09
C PHE A 164 10.28 0.75 4.50
N GLU A 165 11.42 0.12 4.73
CA GLU A 165 12.14 0.23 6.01
C GLU A 165 12.52 1.68 6.29
N ASN A 166 13.04 2.40 5.30
CA ASN A 166 13.36 3.83 5.41
C ASN A 166 12.10 4.68 5.62
N LYS A 167 11.02 4.43 4.86
CA LYS A 167 9.73 5.09 5.06
C LYS A 167 9.25 4.97 6.49
N ILE A 168 9.23 3.75 7.03
CA ILE A 168 8.77 3.44 8.39
C ILE A 168 9.66 4.13 9.44
N MET A 169 10.98 4.09 9.23
CA MET A 169 11.94 4.80 10.08
C MET A 169 11.67 6.31 10.11
N PHE A 170 11.51 6.94 8.96
CA PHE A 170 11.20 8.37 8.88
C PHE A 170 9.87 8.71 9.54
N GLN A 171 8.85 7.88 9.37
CA GLN A 171 7.56 8.06 10.05
C GLN A 171 7.71 7.92 11.56
N GLY A 172 8.52 6.97 12.05
CA GLY A 172 8.84 6.84 13.47
C GLY A 172 9.51 8.09 14.05
N PHE A 173 10.40 8.75 13.31
CA PHE A 173 10.96 10.03 13.71
C PHE A 173 9.91 11.15 13.71
N LEU A 174 9.04 11.21 12.70
CA LEU A 174 7.99 12.24 12.61
C LEU A 174 6.97 12.11 13.75
N TRP A 175 6.59 10.88 14.10
CA TRP A 175 5.71 10.59 15.23
C TRP A 175 6.44 10.56 16.59
N ASN A 176 7.76 10.68 16.60
CA ASN A 176 8.59 10.65 17.80
C ASN A 176 8.38 9.37 18.63
N VAL A 177 8.22 8.20 17.98
CA VAL A 177 8.02 6.91 18.65
C VAL A 177 9.28 6.05 18.58
N ASN A 178 9.38 5.03 19.43
CA ASN A 178 10.39 3.97 19.32
C ASN A 178 9.92 2.93 18.33
N SER A 179 10.37 3.06 17.07
CA SER A 179 10.17 2.04 16.06
C SER A 179 11.07 0.83 16.31
N PHE A 180 10.74 -0.31 15.66
CA PHE A 180 11.55 -1.53 15.64
C PHE A 180 11.70 -2.23 16.99
N ASP A 181 10.77 -2.04 17.92
CA ASP A 181 10.59 -2.86 19.10
C ASP A 181 9.22 -3.56 19.08
N GLN A 182 9.03 -4.58 19.92
CA GLN A 182 7.84 -5.43 19.88
C GLN A 182 7.33 -5.77 21.29
N GLU A 183 7.20 -4.78 22.13
CA GLU A 183 6.76 -4.93 23.52
C GLU A 183 5.39 -5.64 23.64
N GLY A 184 4.51 -5.48 22.64
CA GLY A 184 3.22 -6.16 22.58
C GLY A 184 3.32 -7.68 22.51
N VAL A 185 4.38 -8.22 21.91
CA VAL A 185 4.62 -9.67 21.84
C VAL A 185 5.04 -10.22 23.22
N GLN A 186 5.84 -9.45 23.97
CA GLN A 186 6.29 -9.85 25.29
C GLN A 186 5.16 -9.89 26.32
N LEU A 187 4.11 -9.10 26.13
CA LEU A 187 2.95 -9.08 27.01
C LEU A 187 2.16 -10.40 26.95
N GLY A 188 2.03 -11.00 25.76
CA GLY A 188 1.32 -12.27 25.57
C GLY A 188 2.08 -13.48 26.11
#